data_63e5be8086728ce8942f66c032d27345
#
_entry.id   63e5be8086728ce8942f66c032d27345
#
_cell.length_a   1.000
_cell.length_b   1.000
_cell.length_c   1.000
_cell.angle_alpha   90.00
_cell.angle_beta   90.00
_cell.angle_gamma   90.00
#
_symmetry.space_group_name_H-M   'P 1'
#
loop_
_entity.id
_entity.type
_entity.pdbx_description
1 polymer ?
#
loop_
_entity_poly.entity_id
_entity_poly.type
_entity_poly.pdbx_seq_one_letter_code
_entity_poly.pdbx_strand_id
1 'polypeptide(L)'
;ACCEKVFEYAMPVEQAAETVVPDTMPDVERILCAEGTVIIRSKEVNEGRVSVSAGVAATVVYSPEGGGAPCRVSAAVPVELELDAPGVTQESIPVAMLTLTGIEARMLNPRKLLVRAVISAQVECYAQTEMSFCDGLEGDGAEDVEVLSDSRTISPVVSVKERTFVVSDEYRLAPGMPAMGELVWHGVDINTGSVRAVGTKIVYSGTVRMSVLYEAAETGELASGSFETEFSQMIDTATDLSSPDCS
;
A
#
# COMPACT_ATOMS: atom_id res chain seq x y z
N ALA A 1 5.83 21.60 -18.42
CA ALA A 1 6.25 21.22 -17.07
C ALA A 1 6.15 19.70 -16.93
N CYS A 2 7.09 19.08 -16.26
CA CYS A 2 7.12 17.65 -15.93
C CYS A 2 7.56 17.47 -14.48
N CYS A 3 7.53 16.24 -13.99
CA CYS A 3 8.01 15.89 -12.67
C CYS A 3 9.33 15.13 -12.80
N GLU A 4 10.33 15.51 -12.04
CA GLU A 4 11.61 14.83 -11.92
C GLU A 4 11.68 14.11 -10.59
N LYS A 5 12.17 12.86 -10.57
CA LYS A 5 12.42 12.13 -9.33
C LYS A 5 13.71 12.66 -8.71
N VAL A 6 13.58 13.36 -7.59
CA VAL A 6 14.71 14.00 -6.87
C VAL A 6 15.22 13.16 -5.71
N PHE A 7 14.45 12.16 -5.29
CA PHE A 7 14.83 11.24 -4.21
C PHE A 7 14.22 9.86 -4.42
N GLU A 8 14.99 8.83 -4.05
CA GLU A 8 14.53 7.43 -4.03
C GLU A 8 15.17 6.68 -2.85
N TYR A 9 14.33 5.96 -2.13
CA TYR A 9 14.72 5.03 -1.09
C TYR A 9 14.00 3.70 -1.31
N ALA A 10 14.73 2.58 -1.28
CA ALA A 10 14.15 1.25 -1.44
C ALA A 10 14.93 0.24 -0.58
N MET A 11 14.43 -0.02 0.64
CA MET A 11 15.08 -0.91 1.61
C MET A 11 14.04 -1.70 2.41
N PRO A 12 14.37 -2.91 2.86
CA PRO A 12 13.57 -3.60 3.86
C PRO A 12 13.73 -2.93 5.23
N VAL A 13 12.62 -2.83 5.93
CA VAL A 13 12.53 -2.29 7.30
C VAL A 13 11.93 -3.36 8.19
N GLU A 14 12.54 -3.59 9.31
CA GLU A 14 12.08 -4.53 10.31
C GLU A 14 11.64 -3.79 11.56
N GLN A 15 10.43 -4.11 12.04
CA GLN A 15 9.85 -3.53 13.24
C GLN A 15 9.23 -4.62 14.10
N ALA A 16 9.22 -4.40 15.41
CA ALA A 16 8.60 -5.32 16.35
C ALA A 16 7.87 -4.57 17.46
N ALA A 17 6.78 -5.14 17.93
CA ALA A 17 6.04 -4.63 19.07
C ALA A 17 5.52 -5.77 19.95
N GLU A 18 5.42 -5.48 21.24
CA GLU A 18 4.81 -6.40 22.18
C GLU A 18 3.30 -6.12 22.27
N THR A 19 2.52 -7.19 22.41
CA THR A 19 1.08 -7.11 22.68
C THR A 19 0.71 -8.02 23.84
N VAL A 20 -0.32 -7.64 24.59
CA VAL A 20 -0.83 -8.39 25.73
C VAL A 20 -2.19 -8.98 25.36
N VAL A 21 -2.39 -10.24 25.68
CA VAL A 21 -3.68 -10.91 25.55
C VAL A 21 -4.65 -10.31 26.58
N PRO A 22 -5.83 -9.81 26.16
CA PRO A 22 -6.82 -9.25 27.07
C PRO A 22 -7.24 -10.22 28.16
N ASP A 23 -7.51 -9.74 29.39
CA ASP A 23 -7.87 -10.59 30.52
C ASP A 23 -9.16 -11.39 30.30
N THR A 24 -10.01 -10.96 29.41
CA THR A 24 -11.24 -11.66 28.99
C THR A 24 -10.99 -12.85 28.08
N MET A 25 -9.76 -13.03 27.59
CA MET A 25 -9.37 -14.10 26.67
C MET A 25 -8.51 -15.15 27.39
N PRO A 26 -8.58 -16.42 26.97
CA PRO A 26 -7.76 -17.47 27.56
C PRO A 26 -6.28 -17.28 27.23
N ASP A 27 -5.43 -17.91 28.02
CA ASP A 27 -3.99 -17.95 27.85
C ASP A 27 -3.61 -18.64 26.54
N VAL A 28 -2.49 -18.21 25.96
CA VAL A 28 -1.97 -18.76 24.72
C VAL A 28 -1.23 -20.07 25.00
N GLU A 29 -1.69 -21.16 24.41
CA GLU A 29 -0.95 -22.42 24.37
C GLU A 29 0.04 -22.45 23.19
N ARG A 30 -0.46 -22.08 22.00
CA ARG A 30 0.34 -22.12 20.78
C ARG A 30 -0.17 -21.10 19.76
N ILE A 31 0.74 -20.36 19.13
CA ILE A 31 0.44 -19.48 17.99
C ILE A 31 0.22 -20.36 16.76
N LEU A 32 -0.86 -20.10 16.03
CA LEU A 32 -1.24 -20.79 14.80
C LEU A 32 -0.77 -20.02 13.58
N CYS A 33 -1.08 -18.72 13.51
CA CYS A 33 -0.60 -17.84 12.44
C CYS A 33 -0.58 -16.38 12.92
N ALA A 34 0.14 -15.55 12.17
CA ALA A 34 0.10 -14.10 12.30
C ALA A 34 -0.05 -13.50 10.90
N GLU A 35 -0.91 -12.50 10.80
CA GLU A 35 -1.16 -11.76 9.57
C GLU A 35 -1.27 -10.28 9.85
N GLY A 36 -1.12 -9.45 8.83
CA GLY A 36 -1.21 -8.02 9.02
C GLY A 36 -1.32 -7.24 7.72
N THR A 37 -1.68 -5.99 7.87
CA THR A 37 -1.76 -5.02 6.77
C THR A 37 -1.01 -3.76 7.17
N VAL A 38 -0.21 -3.22 6.24
CA VAL A 38 0.47 -1.94 6.44
C VAL A 38 -0.51 -0.81 6.14
N ILE A 39 -0.56 0.17 7.03
CA ILE A 39 -1.40 1.36 6.90
C ILE A 39 -0.48 2.57 7.01
N ILE A 40 -0.35 3.33 5.92
CA ILE A 40 0.36 4.62 5.91
C ILE A 40 -0.57 5.65 6.53
N ARG A 41 -0.08 6.40 7.51
CA ARG A 41 -0.83 7.41 8.25
C ARG A 41 -0.55 8.81 7.74
N SER A 42 0.74 9.14 7.57
CA SER A 42 1.16 10.42 7.03
C SER A 42 2.47 10.29 6.25
N LYS A 43 2.66 11.26 5.36
CA LYS A 43 3.91 11.49 4.63
C LYS A 43 4.18 12.99 4.69
N GLU A 44 5.35 13.37 5.14
CA GLU A 44 5.74 14.76 5.29
C GLU A 44 7.09 14.99 4.60
N VAL A 45 7.20 16.12 3.93
CA VAL A 45 8.45 16.58 3.31
C VAL A 45 8.87 17.90 3.93
N ASN A 46 10.15 18.01 4.21
CA ASN A 46 10.81 19.23 4.64
C ASN A 46 12.09 19.40 3.81
N GLU A 47 12.76 20.53 3.97
CA GLU A 47 14.04 20.77 3.30
C GLU A 47 15.06 19.66 3.63
N GLY A 48 15.40 18.87 2.60
CA GLY A 48 16.37 17.78 2.70
C GLY A 48 15.93 16.56 3.51
N ARG A 49 14.64 16.40 3.83
CA ARG A 49 14.14 15.29 4.66
C ARG A 49 12.74 14.83 4.26
N VAL A 50 12.52 13.54 4.37
CA VAL A 50 11.20 12.90 4.18
C VAL A 50 10.88 12.03 5.39
N SER A 51 9.68 12.20 5.95
CA SER A 51 9.17 11.40 7.06
C SER A 51 7.95 10.61 6.60
N VAL A 52 7.89 9.33 6.91
CA VAL A 52 6.73 8.47 6.65
C VAL A 52 6.33 7.79 7.94
N SER A 53 5.12 8.10 8.42
CA SER A 53 4.50 7.42 9.57
C SER A 53 3.51 6.38 9.08
N ALA A 54 3.68 5.16 9.55
CA ALA A 54 2.85 4.03 9.20
C ALA A 54 2.66 3.08 10.40
N GLY A 55 1.94 2.02 10.21
CA GLY A 55 1.83 0.94 11.18
C GLY A 55 1.36 -0.34 10.52
N VAL A 56 1.73 -1.46 11.11
CA VAL A 56 1.16 -2.76 10.74
C VAL A 56 0.04 -3.08 11.72
N ALA A 57 -1.19 -3.16 11.19
CA ALA A 57 -2.31 -3.72 11.92
C ALA A 57 -2.22 -5.24 11.80
N ALA A 58 -1.84 -5.91 12.89
CA ALA A 58 -1.60 -7.34 12.92
C ALA A 58 -2.71 -8.08 13.69
N THR A 59 -3.00 -9.29 13.26
CA THR A 59 -3.85 -10.26 13.96
C THR A 59 -3.05 -11.53 14.19
N VAL A 60 -2.98 -11.97 15.44
CA VAL A 60 -2.38 -13.24 15.81
C VAL A 60 -3.49 -14.20 16.19
N VAL A 61 -3.54 -15.35 15.52
CA VAL A 61 -4.48 -16.45 15.82
C VAL A 61 -3.72 -17.51 16.61
N TYR A 62 -4.32 -17.96 17.70
CA TYR A 62 -3.69 -18.90 18.60
C TYR A 62 -4.66 -19.97 19.13
N SER A 63 -4.12 -21.11 19.52
CA SER A 63 -4.81 -22.15 20.28
C SER A 63 -4.81 -21.77 21.76
N PRO A 64 -5.98 -21.71 22.42
CA PRO A 64 -6.07 -21.39 23.84
C PRO A 64 -5.62 -22.55 24.73
N GLU A 65 -5.05 -22.24 25.89
CA GLU A 65 -4.77 -23.23 26.93
C GLU A 65 -6.07 -23.89 27.43
N GLY A 66 -6.06 -25.20 27.53
CA GLY A 66 -7.25 -25.99 27.91
C GLY A 66 -8.13 -26.40 26.73
N GLY A 67 -7.75 -26.06 25.51
CA GLY A 67 -8.49 -26.42 24.29
C GLY A 67 -9.65 -25.48 23.98
N GLY A 68 -10.31 -25.71 22.86
CA GLY A 68 -11.42 -24.90 22.37
C GLY A 68 -11.17 -24.34 20.96
N ALA A 69 -12.05 -23.43 20.50
CA ALA A 69 -11.88 -22.76 19.23
C ALA A 69 -10.64 -21.83 19.24
N PRO A 70 -9.99 -21.62 18.08
CA PRO A 70 -8.91 -20.67 17.97
C PRO A 70 -9.33 -19.25 18.36
N CYS A 71 -8.50 -18.58 19.13
CA CYS A 71 -8.69 -17.20 19.54
C CYS A 71 -7.81 -16.25 18.73
N ARG A 72 -8.17 -14.97 18.69
CA ARG A 72 -7.39 -13.93 18.02
C ARG A 72 -7.07 -12.77 18.94
N VAL A 73 -5.88 -12.21 18.77
CA VAL A 73 -5.49 -10.97 19.44
C VAL A 73 -4.93 -10.00 18.40
N SER A 74 -5.32 -8.74 18.51
CA SER A 74 -4.82 -7.68 17.65
C SER A 74 -3.54 -7.07 18.22
N ALA A 75 -2.61 -6.73 17.34
CA ALA A 75 -1.40 -6.02 17.67
C ALA A 75 -1.17 -4.87 16.68
N ALA A 76 -0.53 -3.81 17.13
CA ALA A 76 -0.10 -2.71 16.30
C ALA A 76 1.41 -2.59 16.36
N VAL A 77 2.08 -2.70 15.20
CA VAL A 77 3.52 -2.50 15.10
C VAL A 77 3.76 -1.14 14.45
N PRO A 78 4.29 -0.14 15.18
CA PRO A 78 4.55 1.19 14.63
C PRO A 78 5.72 1.12 13.65
N VAL A 79 5.63 1.95 12.59
CA VAL A 79 6.66 2.08 11.55
C VAL A 79 6.89 3.57 11.32
N GLU A 80 8.08 4.04 11.67
CA GLU A 80 8.49 5.42 11.46
C GLU A 80 9.76 5.43 10.62
N LEU A 81 9.71 6.15 9.50
CA LEU A 81 10.84 6.34 8.61
C LEU A 81 11.22 7.81 8.59
N GLU A 82 12.44 8.10 8.97
CA GLU A 82 13.07 9.40 8.86
C GLU A 82 14.23 9.30 7.87
N LEU A 83 14.07 9.89 6.70
CA LEU A 83 15.01 9.74 5.58
C LEU A 83 15.68 11.07 5.28
N ASP A 84 17.02 11.08 5.24
CA ASP A 84 17.78 12.20 4.70
C ASP A 84 17.65 12.18 3.18
N ALA A 85 17.08 13.23 2.61
CA ALA A 85 16.69 13.33 1.21
C ALA A 85 17.22 14.63 0.58
N PRO A 86 18.52 14.73 0.33
CA PRO A 86 19.11 15.94 -0.26
C PRO A 86 18.46 16.23 -1.63
N GLY A 87 18.04 17.48 -1.84
CA GLY A 87 17.32 17.91 -3.05
C GLY A 87 15.79 17.91 -2.93
N VAL A 88 15.24 17.33 -1.86
CA VAL A 88 13.80 17.44 -1.54
C VAL A 88 13.53 18.79 -0.90
N THR A 89 12.45 19.44 -1.34
CA THR A 89 11.94 20.71 -0.80
C THR A 89 10.51 20.52 -0.29
N GLN A 90 9.95 21.54 0.38
CA GLN A 90 8.55 21.49 0.85
C GLN A 90 7.52 21.36 -0.28
N GLU A 91 7.90 21.70 -1.52
CA GLU A 91 7.03 21.59 -2.70
C GLU A 91 7.11 20.21 -3.38
N SER A 92 8.06 19.37 -2.96
CA SER A 92 8.22 18.02 -3.50
C SER A 92 7.02 17.14 -3.13
N ILE A 93 6.64 16.24 -4.04
CA ILE A 93 5.51 15.33 -3.88
C ILE A 93 6.05 13.97 -3.42
N PRO A 94 5.79 13.55 -2.17
CA PRO A 94 6.23 12.26 -1.67
C PRO A 94 5.26 11.15 -2.10
N VAL A 95 5.80 10.07 -2.61
CA VAL A 95 5.11 8.80 -2.90
C VAL A 95 5.73 7.72 -2.02
N ALA A 96 4.94 7.03 -1.24
CA ALA A 96 5.42 5.94 -0.41
C ALA A 96 4.60 4.67 -0.69
N MET A 97 5.30 3.57 -0.91
CA MET A 97 4.73 2.23 -1.02
C MET A 97 5.39 1.34 0.02
N LEU A 98 4.58 0.90 0.98
CA LEU A 98 5.00 0.01 2.05
C LEU A 98 4.28 -1.33 1.90
N THR A 99 5.02 -2.40 1.68
CA THR A 99 4.47 -3.74 1.48
C THR A 99 4.96 -4.67 2.57
N LEU A 100 4.04 -5.30 3.29
CA LEU A 100 4.38 -6.33 4.26
C LEU A 100 4.92 -7.57 3.53
N THR A 101 6.18 -7.91 3.76
CA THR A 101 6.84 -9.06 3.14
C THR A 101 6.97 -10.25 4.08
N GLY A 102 6.85 -10.01 5.39
CA GLY A 102 6.86 -11.06 6.39
C GLY A 102 6.30 -10.58 7.70
N ILE A 103 5.62 -11.47 8.41
CA ILE A 103 5.14 -11.24 9.76
C ILE A 103 5.24 -12.53 10.56
N GLU A 104 5.72 -12.43 11.78
CA GLU A 104 5.78 -13.54 12.72
C GLU A 104 5.36 -13.09 14.12
N ALA A 105 4.80 -14.00 14.88
CA ALA A 105 4.53 -13.78 16.28
C ALA A 105 5.22 -14.84 17.13
N ARG A 106 5.75 -14.42 18.29
CA ARG A 106 6.38 -15.30 19.27
C ARG A 106 5.76 -15.09 20.62
N MET A 107 5.52 -16.17 21.33
CA MET A 107 5.07 -16.14 22.71
C MET A 107 6.26 -15.83 23.63
N LEU A 108 6.18 -14.72 24.36
CA LEU A 108 7.11 -14.39 25.45
C LEU A 108 6.68 -15.05 26.75
N ASN A 109 5.39 -15.09 26.99
CA ASN A 109 4.71 -15.87 28.03
C ASN A 109 3.24 -16.08 27.61
N PRO A 110 2.41 -16.88 28.31
CA PRO A 110 1.03 -17.17 27.90
C PRO A 110 0.12 -15.96 27.73
N ARG A 111 0.50 -14.79 28.28
CA ARG A 111 -0.26 -13.54 28.19
C ARG A 111 0.42 -12.45 27.37
N LYS A 112 1.63 -12.68 26.85
CA LYS A 112 2.42 -11.67 26.17
C LYS A 112 3.06 -12.20 24.91
N LEU A 113 2.82 -11.54 23.80
CA LEU A 113 3.34 -11.89 22.48
C LEU A 113 4.25 -10.79 21.96
N LEU A 114 5.26 -11.18 21.22
CA LEU A 114 6.09 -10.30 20.38
C LEU A 114 5.67 -10.50 18.93
N VAL A 115 5.25 -9.44 18.26
CA VAL A 115 4.95 -9.43 16.83
C VAL A 115 6.05 -8.69 16.10
N ARG A 116 6.64 -9.34 15.11
CA ARG A 116 7.71 -8.81 14.27
C ARG A 116 7.23 -8.75 12.82
N ALA A 117 7.40 -7.60 12.19
CA ALA A 117 7.01 -7.35 10.81
C ALA A 117 8.23 -6.93 9.98
N VAL A 118 8.33 -7.48 8.77
CA VAL A 118 9.32 -7.09 7.75
C VAL A 118 8.55 -6.43 6.61
N ILE A 119 8.96 -5.21 6.28
CA ILE A 119 8.26 -4.34 5.33
C ILE A 119 9.25 -3.95 4.23
N SER A 120 8.89 -4.13 2.98
CA SER A 120 9.59 -3.50 1.86
C SER A 120 9.10 -2.06 1.77
N ALA A 121 9.99 -1.11 2.05
CA ALA A 121 9.69 0.32 1.99
C ALA A 121 10.29 0.92 0.72
N GLN A 122 9.45 1.55 -0.10
CA GLN A 122 9.83 2.34 -1.27
C GLN A 122 9.28 3.74 -1.07
N VAL A 123 10.16 4.73 -1.08
CA VAL A 123 9.80 6.14 -0.93
C VAL A 123 10.48 6.93 -2.04
N GLU A 124 9.69 7.65 -2.80
CA GLU A 124 10.15 8.51 -3.89
C GLU A 124 9.64 9.93 -3.68
N CYS A 125 10.42 10.93 -4.07
CA CYS A 125 9.96 12.30 -4.11
C CYS A 125 10.16 12.89 -5.49
N TYR A 126 9.14 13.62 -5.94
CA TYR A 126 9.10 14.26 -7.24
C TYR A 126 9.01 15.78 -7.08
N ALA A 127 9.82 16.50 -7.85
CA ALA A 127 9.76 17.95 -7.96
C ALA A 127 9.23 18.34 -9.33
N GLN A 128 8.47 19.44 -9.41
CA GLN A 128 8.08 20.01 -10.68
C GLN A 128 9.29 20.68 -11.33
N THR A 129 9.50 20.43 -12.62
CA THR A 129 10.59 21.01 -13.41
C THR A 129 10.11 21.39 -14.80
N GLU A 130 10.88 22.24 -15.45
CA GLU A 130 10.67 22.58 -16.85
C GLU A 130 11.80 22.00 -17.69
N MET A 131 11.44 21.28 -18.73
CA MET A 131 12.39 20.79 -19.72
C MET A 131 12.41 21.76 -20.90
N SER A 132 13.61 22.23 -21.24
CA SER A 132 13.84 23.07 -22.41
C SER A 132 14.64 22.30 -23.46
N PHE A 133 14.18 22.34 -24.68
CA PHE A 133 14.83 21.68 -25.83
C PHE A 133 15.22 22.73 -26.85
N CYS A 134 16.37 22.53 -27.51
CA CYS A 134 16.75 23.27 -28.64
C CYS A 134 16.23 22.53 -29.89
N ASP A 135 15.32 23.14 -30.63
CA ASP A 135 14.67 22.57 -31.81
C ASP A 135 15.17 23.18 -33.14
N GLY A 136 16.02 24.20 -33.08
CA GLY A 136 16.58 24.86 -34.24
C GLY A 136 17.54 25.99 -33.90
N LEU A 137 18.18 26.51 -34.92
CA LEU A 137 19.02 27.68 -34.90
C LEU A 137 18.38 28.76 -35.81
N GLU A 138 18.15 29.95 -35.27
CA GLU A 138 17.66 31.09 -35.99
C GLU A 138 18.67 32.25 -35.89
N GLY A 139 18.88 33.00 -36.97
CA GLY A 139 19.69 34.21 -36.97
C GLY A 139 20.59 34.33 -38.19
N ASP A 140 21.20 35.52 -38.32
CA ASP A 140 22.17 35.82 -39.37
C ASP A 140 23.44 34.96 -39.19
N GLY A 141 23.76 34.13 -40.20
CA GLY A 141 24.88 33.18 -40.16
C GLY A 141 24.48 31.73 -39.90
N ALA A 142 23.20 31.44 -39.77
CA ALA A 142 22.72 30.05 -39.67
C ALA A 142 23.02 29.21 -40.91
N GLU A 143 23.21 29.86 -42.08
CA GLU A 143 23.55 29.22 -43.36
C GLU A 143 24.99 28.66 -43.41
N ASP A 144 25.87 29.13 -42.51
CA ASP A 144 27.28 28.68 -42.44
C ASP A 144 27.50 27.57 -41.40
N VAL A 145 26.43 27.07 -40.79
CA VAL A 145 26.51 26.06 -39.71
C VAL A 145 25.98 24.73 -40.19
N GLU A 146 26.80 23.70 -40.14
CA GLU A 146 26.35 22.32 -40.31
C GLU A 146 25.64 21.82 -39.06
N VAL A 147 24.32 21.52 -39.14
CA VAL A 147 23.53 21.03 -38.05
C VAL A 147 23.48 19.50 -38.11
N LEU A 148 24.10 18.85 -37.11
CA LEU A 148 23.92 17.42 -36.86
C LEU A 148 22.76 17.26 -35.90
N SER A 149 21.67 16.61 -36.33
CA SER A 149 20.50 16.35 -35.50
C SER A 149 20.41 14.88 -35.12
N ASP A 150 20.10 14.59 -33.86
CA ASP A 150 19.74 13.26 -33.38
C ASP A 150 18.33 13.34 -32.73
N SER A 151 17.49 12.38 -33.04
CA SER A 151 16.12 12.32 -32.50
C SER A 151 16.05 11.22 -31.46
N ARG A 152 15.56 11.56 -30.25
CA ARG A 152 15.34 10.61 -29.15
C ARG A 152 13.95 10.78 -28.60
N THR A 153 13.29 9.64 -28.36
CA THR A 153 12.03 9.61 -27.64
C THR A 153 12.31 9.59 -26.15
N ILE A 154 11.68 10.48 -25.40
CA ILE A 154 11.72 10.53 -23.94
C ILE A 154 10.31 10.40 -23.41
N SER A 155 10.16 9.76 -22.26
CA SER A 155 8.87 9.59 -21.57
C SER A 155 8.96 10.26 -20.19
N PRO A 156 8.73 11.58 -20.10
CA PRO A 156 8.77 12.29 -18.83
C PRO A 156 7.55 11.95 -17.97
N VAL A 157 7.70 11.96 -16.66
CA VAL A 157 6.58 11.92 -15.72
C VAL A 157 5.88 13.27 -15.76
N VAL A 158 4.67 13.35 -16.28
CA VAL A 158 3.93 14.63 -16.41
C VAL A 158 3.14 15.00 -15.15
N SER A 159 2.76 14.04 -14.33
CA SER A 159 2.04 14.29 -13.09
C SER A 159 2.20 13.12 -12.11
N VAL A 160 2.28 13.43 -10.84
CA VAL A 160 2.25 12.46 -9.74
C VAL A 160 1.08 12.83 -8.84
N LYS A 161 0.14 11.90 -8.67
CA LYS A 161 -1.05 12.11 -7.83
C LYS A 161 -1.41 10.84 -7.07
N GLU A 162 -1.96 11.03 -5.89
CA GLU A 162 -2.44 9.96 -5.03
C GLU A 162 -3.89 10.25 -4.63
N ARG A 163 -4.66 9.19 -4.50
CA ARG A 163 -6.04 9.27 -4.01
C ARG A 163 -6.36 8.08 -3.13
N THR A 164 -6.92 8.35 -1.97
CA THR A 164 -7.50 7.34 -1.08
C THR A 164 -8.99 7.23 -1.32
N PHE A 165 -9.51 6.03 -1.37
CA PHE A 165 -10.94 5.75 -1.48
C PHE A 165 -11.33 4.56 -0.60
N VAL A 166 -12.61 4.45 -0.31
CA VAL A 166 -13.18 3.36 0.47
C VAL A 166 -14.07 2.52 -0.43
N VAL A 167 -13.87 1.20 -0.39
CA VAL A 167 -14.79 0.22 -0.96
C VAL A 167 -15.61 -0.34 0.20
N SER A 168 -16.94 -0.23 0.10
CA SER A 168 -17.86 -0.77 1.11
C SER A 168 -18.95 -1.55 0.40
N ASP A 169 -19.19 -2.78 0.86
CA ASP A 169 -20.23 -3.65 0.30
C ASP A 169 -20.81 -4.54 1.40
N GLU A 170 -22.01 -5.04 1.17
CA GLU A 170 -22.69 -6.00 2.04
C GLU A 170 -22.68 -7.39 1.40
N TYR A 171 -22.06 -8.35 2.07
CA TYR A 171 -21.99 -9.71 1.59
C TYR A 171 -22.96 -10.63 2.32
N ARG A 172 -23.52 -11.57 1.56
CA ARG A 172 -24.33 -12.66 2.11
C ARG A 172 -23.61 -13.98 1.87
N LEU A 173 -23.61 -14.81 2.88
CA LEU A 173 -23.12 -16.17 2.73
C LEU A 173 -23.92 -16.91 1.65
N ALA A 174 -23.23 -17.74 0.87
CA ALA A 174 -23.88 -18.54 -0.16
C ALA A 174 -24.91 -19.49 0.46
N PRO A 175 -25.99 -19.82 -0.28
CA PRO A 175 -26.98 -20.79 0.19
C PRO A 175 -26.32 -22.13 0.58
N GLY A 176 -26.65 -22.62 1.76
CA GLY A 176 -26.10 -23.86 2.32
C GLY A 176 -24.84 -23.68 3.18
N MET A 177 -24.31 -22.48 3.26
CA MET A 177 -23.25 -22.16 4.22
C MET A 177 -23.85 -21.97 5.61
N PRO A 178 -23.15 -22.44 6.69
CA PRO A 178 -23.60 -22.24 8.05
C PRO A 178 -23.61 -20.74 8.42
N ALA A 179 -24.56 -20.36 9.28
CA ALA A 179 -24.65 -18.99 9.76
C ALA A 179 -23.36 -18.60 10.48
N MET A 180 -22.87 -17.37 10.23
CA MET A 180 -21.65 -16.85 10.83
C MET A 180 -21.89 -16.53 12.32
N GLY A 181 -21.09 -17.13 13.18
CA GLY A 181 -20.95 -16.79 14.58
C GLY A 181 -19.78 -15.83 14.79
N GLU A 182 -18.71 -16.28 15.41
CA GLU A 182 -17.52 -15.46 15.63
C GLU A 182 -16.59 -15.47 14.39
N LEU A 183 -16.12 -14.30 13.96
CA LEU A 183 -15.12 -14.17 12.92
C LEU A 183 -13.73 -14.49 13.49
N VAL A 184 -13.13 -15.58 13.04
CA VAL A 184 -11.81 -16.02 13.49
C VAL A 184 -10.70 -15.31 12.72
N TRP A 185 -10.85 -15.17 11.39
CA TRP A 185 -9.84 -14.55 10.54
C TRP A 185 -10.47 -13.92 9.29
N HIS A 186 -9.82 -12.91 8.75
CA HIS A 186 -10.14 -12.35 7.44
C HIS A 186 -8.87 -11.91 6.71
N GLY A 187 -8.87 -12.08 5.40
CA GLY A 187 -7.84 -11.60 4.49
C GLY A 187 -8.47 -10.78 3.37
N VAL A 188 -7.73 -9.79 2.87
CA VAL A 188 -8.15 -8.94 1.75
C VAL A 188 -7.07 -8.93 0.70
N ASP A 189 -7.44 -9.30 -0.54
CA ASP A 189 -6.59 -9.21 -1.71
C ASP A 189 -7.16 -8.17 -2.68
N ILE A 190 -6.33 -7.27 -3.15
CA ILE A 190 -6.70 -6.25 -4.13
C ILE A 190 -5.97 -6.53 -5.43
N ASN A 191 -6.74 -6.71 -6.50
CA ASN A 191 -6.22 -6.91 -7.84
C ASN A 191 -6.60 -5.72 -8.73
N THR A 192 -5.60 -4.98 -9.19
CA THR A 192 -5.80 -3.91 -10.16
C THR A 192 -5.87 -4.50 -11.56
N GLY A 193 -7.05 -4.41 -12.18
CA GLY A 193 -7.33 -5.02 -13.48
C GLY A 193 -6.88 -4.15 -14.65
N SER A 194 -7.36 -2.92 -14.76
CA SER A 194 -7.04 -2.02 -15.88
C SER A 194 -6.82 -0.58 -15.45
N VAL A 195 -5.90 0.05 -16.15
CA VAL A 195 -5.63 1.50 -16.05
C VAL A 195 -5.77 2.10 -17.44
N ARG A 196 -6.55 3.18 -17.59
CA ARG A 196 -6.80 3.83 -18.87
C ARG A 196 -6.76 5.35 -18.70
N ALA A 197 -6.08 6.02 -19.62
CA ALA A 197 -6.15 7.46 -19.76
C ALA A 197 -7.34 7.85 -20.64
N VAL A 198 -8.16 8.80 -20.20
CA VAL A 198 -9.32 9.32 -20.93
C VAL A 198 -9.35 10.84 -20.77
N GLY A 199 -8.86 11.57 -21.74
CA GLY A 199 -8.70 13.03 -21.66
C GLY A 199 -7.79 13.43 -20.50
N THR A 200 -8.29 14.24 -19.60
CA THR A 200 -7.57 14.68 -18.40
C THR A 200 -7.76 13.74 -17.20
N LYS A 201 -8.19 12.49 -17.43
CA LYS A 201 -8.50 11.56 -16.35
C LYS A 201 -7.80 10.23 -16.53
N ILE A 202 -7.33 9.67 -15.44
CA ILE A 202 -6.91 8.27 -15.35
C ILE A 202 -8.04 7.50 -14.66
N VAL A 203 -8.59 6.51 -15.35
CA VAL A 203 -9.58 5.58 -14.82
C VAL A 203 -8.87 4.26 -14.53
N TYR A 204 -9.02 3.78 -13.31
CA TYR A 204 -8.50 2.47 -12.91
C TYR A 204 -9.61 1.65 -12.26
N SER A 205 -9.61 0.37 -12.56
CA SER A 205 -10.59 -0.59 -12.05
C SER A 205 -9.90 -1.86 -11.60
N GLY A 206 -10.56 -2.60 -10.75
CA GLY A 206 -10.05 -3.86 -10.25
C GLY A 206 -11.08 -4.58 -9.40
N THR A 207 -10.62 -5.58 -8.68
CA THR A 207 -11.44 -6.38 -7.77
C THR A 207 -10.82 -6.41 -6.38
N VAL A 208 -11.66 -6.41 -5.38
CA VAL A 208 -11.32 -6.69 -3.98
C VAL A 208 -11.91 -8.05 -3.64
N ARG A 209 -11.05 -8.99 -3.27
CA ARG A 209 -11.47 -10.29 -2.74
C ARG A 209 -11.26 -10.31 -1.23
N MET A 210 -12.31 -10.61 -0.51
CA MET A 210 -12.26 -10.82 0.93
C MET A 210 -12.48 -12.30 1.22
N SER A 211 -11.59 -12.91 1.99
CA SER A 211 -11.70 -14.27 2.50
C SER A 211 -11.91 -14.21 4.01
N VAL A 212 -12.81 -15.04 4.51
CA VAL A 212 -13.15 -15.09 5.93
C VAL A 212 -13.10 -16.53 6.43
N LEU A 213 -12.62 -16.69 7.67
CA LEU A 213 -12.75 -17.92 8.45
C LEU A 213 -13.55 -17.57 9.72
N TYR A 214 -14.61 -18.32 9.99
CA TYR A 214 -15.50 -18.03 11.07
C TYR A 214 -15.98 -19.33 11.77
N GLU A 215 -16.42 -19.21 12.99
CA GLU A 215 -17.09 -20.26 13.72
C GLU A 215 -18.58 -20.26 13.35
N ALA A 216 -19.12 -21.42 12.98
CA ALA A 216 -20.52 -21.58 12.67
C ALA A 216 -21.37 -21.41 13.94
N ALA A 217 -22.38 -20.53 13.88
CA ALA A 217 -23.17 -20.14 15.06
C ALA A 217 -23.90 -21.30 15.75
N GLU A 218 -24.26 -22.34 14.98
CA GLU A 218 -25.05 -23.47 15.50
C GLU A 218 -24.18 -24.64 15.97
N THR A 219 -23.05 -24.88 15.30
CA THR A 219 -22.25 -26.11 15.50
C THR A 219 -20.92 -25.84 16.19
N GLY A 220 -20.43 -24.59 16.19
CA GLY A 220 -19.10 -24.25 16.65
C GLY A 220 -17.97 -24.75 15.74
N GLU A 221 -18.29 -25.31 14.57
CA GLU A 221 -17.30 -25.76 13.60
C GLU A 221 -16.75 -24.60 12.77
N LEU A 222 -15.49 -24.72 12.35
CA LEU A 222 -14.89 -23.73 11.47
C LEU A 222 -15.43 -23.85 10.05
N ALA A 223 -15.87 -22.70 9.50
CA ALA A 223 -16.31 -22.54 8.12
C ALA A 223 -15.60 -21.36 7.47
N SER A 224 -15.49 -21.40 6.15
CA SER A 224 -14.83 -20.33 5.39
C SER A 224 -15.73 -19.83 4.26
N GLY A 225 -15.58 -18.54 3.92
CA GLY A 225 -16.26 -17.89 2.80
C GLY A 225 -15.32 -16.99 2.03
N SER A 226 -15.64 -16.73 0.78
CA SER A 226 -14.92 -15.75 -0.05
C SER A 226 -15.92 -14.88 -0.79
N PHE A 227 -15.65 -13.60 -0.83
CA PHE A 227 -16.48 -12.58 -1.46
C PHE A 227 -15.61 -11.75 -2.40
N GLU A 228 -16.20 -11.29 -3.49
CA GLU A 228 -15.50 -10.46 -4.46
C GLU A 228 -16.38 -9.28 -4.86
N THR A 229 -15.79 -8.09 -4.89
CA THR A 229 -16.45 -6.87 -5.36
C THR A 229 -15.57 -6.12 -6.33
N GLU A 230 -16.19 -5.53 -7.36
CA GLU A 230 -15.50 -4.71 -8.33
C GLU A 230 -15.41 -3.27 -7.84
N PHE A 231 -14.33 -2.59 -8.17
CA PHE A 231 -14.22 -1.15 -7.99
C PHE A 231 -13.77 -0.46 -9.27
N SER A 232 -14.22 0.77 -9.44
CA SER A 232 -13.74 1.67 -10.48
C SER A 232 -13.58 3.07 -9.90
N GLN A 233 -12.41 3.65 -10.09
CA GLN A 233 -12.06 4.97 -9.59
C GLN A 233 -11.43 5.81 -10.69
N MET A 234 -11.47 7.13 -10.52
CA MET A 234 -10.80 8.04 -11.43
C MET A 234 -10.02 9.12 -10.67
N ILE A 235 -8.91 9.52 -11.26
CA ILE A 235 -8.06 10.61 -10.79
C ILE A 235 -7.99 11.65 -11.91
N ASP A 236 -8.28 12.92 -11.58
CA ASP A 236 -8.11 14.03 -12.51
C ASP A 236 -6.61 14.39 -12.63
N THR A 237 -6.12 14.48 -13.85
CA THR A 237 -4.79 14.99 -14.18
C THR A 237 -4.94 16.42 -14.71
N ALA A 238 -3.95 17.27 -14.47
CA ALA A 238 -3.99 18.64 -15.01
C ALA A 238 -3.68 18.68 -16.53
N THR A 239 -3.17 17.58 -17.08
CA THR A 239 -2.69 17.45 -18.46
C THR A 239 -3.63 16.54 -19.24
N ASP A 240 -3.93 16.90 -20.49
CA ASP A 240 -4.66 16.02 -21.39
C ASP A 240 -3.75 14.88 -21.84
N LEU A 241 -4.12 13.67 -21.48
CA LEU A 241 -3.40 12.43 -21.77
C LEU A 241 -3.90 11.76 -23.07
N SER A 242 -4.81 12.40 -23.81
CA SER A 242 -5.34 11.86 -25.08
C SER A 242 -4.38 12.01 -26.25
N SER A 243 -3.24 12.66 -26.05
CA SER A 243 -2.21 12.78 -27.09
C SER A 243 -1.61 11.40 -27.38
N PRO A 244 -1.40 11.04 -28.67
CA PRO A 244 -0.78 9.76 -29.03
C PRO A 244 0.65 9.59 -28.51
N ASP A 245 1.25 10.65 -28.01
CA ASP A 245 2.59 10.65 -27.41
C ASP A 245 2.57 10.38 -25.89
N CYS A 246 1.38 10.23 -25.28
CA CYS A 246 1.20 9.85 -23.88
C CYS A 246 0.78 8.36 -23.81
N SER A 247 1.73 7.48 -23.63
CA SER A 247 1.51 6.03 -23.41
C SER A 247 1.90 5.62 -22.00
#